data_b53f9d48f5832747128b583e28e5d772
#
_entry.id   b53f9d48f5832747128b583e28e5d772
#
_cell.length_a   1.000
_cell.length_b   1.000
_cell.length_c   1.000
_cell.angle_alpha   90.00
_cell.angle_beta   90.00
_cell.angle_gamma   90.00
#
_symmetry.space_group_name_H-M   'P 1'
#
loop_
_entity.id
_entity.type
_entity.pdbx_description
1 polymer ?
#
loop_
_entity_poly.entity_id
_entity_poly.type
_entity_poly.pdbx_seq_one_letter_code
_entity_poly.pdbx_strand_id
1 'polypeptide(L)'
;MSLPAHTQVILGPPGTGKTSTLLGLIEDEMEKGTRPERIGFFTFTKKAVKEGKERAIQRFSVKDKELPYFRTLHSLAFRQLGLTRESVIDRSNIIDLNEKLNIRLTGKTTSDDGHIFAMTHDDRLAFIENLSRMRDVSLQEQWHEVDDAVGWFELERFARGLRLF
;
A
#
# COMPACT_ATOMS: atom_id res chain seq x y z
N MET A 1 -14.87 -12.54 8.50
CA MET A 1 -13.76 -13.26 7.84
C MET A 1 -12.95 -13.92 8.93
N SER A 2 -12.91 -15.26 9.02
CA SER A 2 -12.15 -15.98 10.05
C SER A 2 -10.68 -16.06 9.63
N LEU A 3 -9.77 -15.85 10.59
CA LEU A 3 -8.34 -16.05 10.36
C LEU A 3 -8.02 -17.53 10.12
N PRO A 4 -6.99 -17.87 9.31
CA PRO A 4 -6.52 -19.24 9.13
C PRO A 4 -6.17 -19.91 10.46
N ALA A 5 -6.30 -21.24 10.54
CA ALA A 5 -6.13 -22.03 11.77
C ALA A 5 -4.77 -21.88 12.47
N HIS A 6 -3.76 -21.37 11.78
CA HIS A 6 -2.40 -21.14 12.30
C HIS A 6 -2.01 -19.65 12.36
N THR A 7 -2.99 -18.75 12.52
CA THR A 7 -2.73 -17.33 12.64
C THR A 7 -2.37 -16.98 14.08
N GLN A 8 -1.23 -16.31 14.26
CA GLN A 8 -0.82 -15.72 15.53
C GLN A 8 -0.83 -14.19 15.41
N VAL A 9 -1.48 -13.52 16.36
CA VAL A 9 -1.54 -12.05 16.43
C VAL A 9 -0.71 -11.58 17.61
N ILE A 10 0.29 -10.73 17.36
CA ILE A 10 1.18 -10.17 18.38
C ILE A 10 0.82 -8.69 18.56
N LEU A 11 0.26 -8.35 19.70
CA LEU A 11 -0.14 -6.99 20.05
C LEU A 11 0.81 -6.38 21.09
N GLY A 12 0.98 -5.07 21.02
CA GLY A 12 1.77 -4.33 22.02
C GLY A 12 2.13 -2.93 21.54
N PRO A 13 2.44 -2.00 22.47
CA PRO A 13 2.88 -0.64 22.12
C PRO A 13 4.26 -0.63 21.42
N PRO A 14 4.70 0.51 20.88
CA PRO A 14 6.05 0.65 20.34
C PRO A 14 7.13 0.25 21.37
N GLY A 15 8.21 -0.38 20.90
CA GLY A 15 9.34 -0.78 21.77
C GLY A 15 9.19 -2.11 22.52
N THR A 16 8.05 -2.79 22.46
CA THR A 16 7.80 -4.06 23.21
C THR A 16 8.38 -5.32 22.55
N GLY A 17 9.24 -5.18 21.55
CA GLY A 17 9.94 -6.33 20.96
C GLY A 17 9.13 -7.11 19.90
N LYS A 18 7.98 -6.61 19.40
CA LYS A 18 7.17 -7.31 18.38
C LYS A 18 7.97 -7.80 17.19
N THR A 19 8.86 -6.96 16.66
CA THR A 19 9.74 -7.33 15.54
C THR A 19 10.72 -8.44 15.93
N SER A 20 11.25 -8.41 17.15
CA SER A 20 12.13 -9.47 17.65
C SER A 20 11.39 -10.80 17.81
N THR A 21 10.14 -10.77 18.25
CA THR A 21 9.27 -11.96 18.30
C THR A 21 9.00 -12.51 16.90
N LEU A 22 8.71 -11.65 15.91
CA LEU A 22 8.52 -12.09 14.52
C LEU A 22 9.80 -12.72 13.95
N LEU A 23 10.97 -12.17 14.23
CA LEU A 23 12.25 -12.76 13.84
C LEU A 23 12.52 -14.10 14.54
N GLY A 24 12.09 -14.25 15.80
CA GLY A 24 12.14 -15.53 16.50
C GLY A 24 11.30 -16.60 15.82
N LEU A 25 10.07 -16.28 15.39
CA LEU A 25 9.23 -17.22 14.63
C LEU A 25 9.85 -17.63 13.28
N ILE A 26 10.58 -16.71 12.63
CA ILE A 26 11.34 -17.02 11.41
C ILE A 26 12.47 -18.00 11.71
N GLU A 27 13.20 -17.79 12.83
CA GLU A 27 14.26 -18.68 13.26
C GLU A 27 13.73 -20.08 13.53
N ASP A 28 12.64 -20.20 14.30
CA ASP A 28 11.98 -21.48 14.57
C ASP A 28 11.59 -22.24 13.29
N GLU A 29 11.12 -21.52 12.27
CA GLU A 29 10.78 -22.12 10.99
C GLU A 29 12.02 -22.58 10.21
N MET A 30 13.11 -21.82 10.28
CA MET A 30 14.39 -22.20 9.66
C MET A 30 15.00 -23.43 10.36
N GLU A 31 14.92 -23.51 11.68
CA GLU A 31 15.36 -24.68 12.47
C GLU A 31 14.57 -25.95 12.12
N LYS A 32 13.28 -25.81 11.75
CA LYS A 32 12.45 -26.90 11.23
C LYS A 32 12.81 -27.31 9.78
N GLY A 33 13.81 -26.64 9.17
CA GLY A 33 14.30 -26.91 7.82
C GLY A 33 13.60 -26.11 6.72
N THR A 34 12.79 -25.11 7.05
CA THR A 34 12.22 -24.20 6.05
C THR A 34 13.31 -23.28 5.51
N ARG A 35 13.52 -23.31 4.18
CA ARG A 35 14.52 -22.46 3.54
C ARG A 35 14.15 -20.98 3.61
N PRO A 36 15.10 -20.04 3.83
CA PRO A 36 14.86 -18.61 3.92
C PRO A 36 14.08 -18.03 2.74
N GLU A 37 14.33 -18.56 1.52
CA GLU A 37 13.64 -18.11 0.30
C GLU A 37 12.13 -18.42 0.29
N ARG A 38 11.65 -19.28 1.20
CA ARG A 38 10.24 -19.62 1.34
C ARG A 38 9.56 -18.89 2.47
N ILE A 39 10.28 -18.03 3.19
CA ILE A 39 9.76 -17.26 4.33
C ILE A 39 9.50 -15.82 3.89
N GLY A 40 8.29 -15.35 4.12
CA GLY A 40 7.88 -13.97 3.83
C GLY A 40 7.86 -13.09 5.07
N PHE A 41 8.50 -11.92 4.99
CA PHE A 41 8.43 -10.85 5.99
C PHE A 41 7.93 -9.57 5.32
N PHE A 42 6.72 -9.15 5.67
CA PHE A 42 6.05 -8.03 5.00
C PHE A 42 5.80 -6.87 5.95
N THR A 43 6.06 -5.66 5.47
CA THR A 43 5.84 -4.41 6.20
C THR A 43 5.18 -3.37 5.31
N PHE A 44 4.75 -2.25 5.89
CA PHE A 44 4.21 -1.12 5.12
C PHE A 44 5.31 -0.20 4.58
N THR A 45 6.43 -0.05 5.26
CA THR A 45 7.48 0.93 4.93
C THR A 45 8.78 0.26 4.46
N LYS A 46 9.47 0.93 3.51
CA LYS A 46 10.80 0.50 3.05
C LYS A 46 11.83 0.48 4.20
N LYS A 47 11.72 1.43 5.13
CA LYS A 47 12.60 1.50 6.31
C LYS A 47 12.47 0.25 7.18
N ALA A 48 11.24 -0.17 7.49
CA ALA A 48 11.00 -1.38 8.29
C ALA A 48 11.46 -2.66 7.57
N VAL A 49 11.33 -2.74 6.23
CA VAL A 49 11.90 -3.85 5.45
C VAL A 49 13.41 -3.90 5.59
N LYS A 50 14.09 -2.77 5.40
CA LYS A 50 15.54 -2.68 5.50
C LYS A 50 16.03 -3.12 6.87
N GLU A 51 15.43 -2.58 7.93
CA GLU A 51 15.75 -2.93 9.32
C GLU A 51 15.50 -4.42 9.61
N GLY A 52 14.37 -4.97 9.16
CA GLY A 52 14.07 -6.40 9.31
C GLY A 52 15.06 -7.30 8.57
N LYS A 53 15.46 -6.93 7.35
CA LYS A 53 16.50 -7.64 6.59
C LYS A 53 17.86 -7.62 7.27
N GLU A 54 18.33 -6.44 7.70
CA GLU A 54 19.60 -6.27 8.39
C GLU A 54 19.67 -7.14 9.64
N ARG A 55 18.61 -7.14 10.44
CA ARG A 55 18.51 -7.99 11.64
C ARG A 55 18.49 -9.48 11.30
N ALA A 56 17.75 -9.88 10.26
CA ALA A 56 17.71 -11.28 9.82
C ALA A 56 19.07 -11.77 9.30
N ILE A 57 19.77 -10.95 8.51
CA ILE A 57 21.12 -11.25 7.99
C ILE A 57 22.10 -11.45 9.16
N GLN A 58 22.08 -10.55 10.14
CA GLN A 58 22.96 -10.63 11.32
C GLN A 58 22.64 -11.84 12.19
N ARG A 59 21.34 -12.13 12.40
CA ARG A 59 20.90 -13.19 13.33
C ARG A 59 21.04 -14.58 12.74
N PHE A 60 20.72 -14.74 11.43
CA PHE A 60 20.65 -16.05 10.79
C PHE A 60 21.85 -16.36 9.88
N SER A 61 22.79 -15.43 9.76
CA SER A 61 23.97 -15.57 8.88
C SER A 61 23.60 -15.88 7.41
N VAL A 62 22.44 -15.40 6.96
CA VAL A 62 21.94 -15.54 5.57
C VAL A 62 22.36 -14.34 4.72
N LYS A 63 22.37 -14.51 3.40
CA LYS A 63 22.67 -13.43 2.46
C LYS A 63 21.40 -12.71 2.04
N ASP A 64 21.49 -11.43 1.66
CA ASP A 64 20.34 -10.62 1.19
C ASP A 64 19.54 -11.30 0.07
N LYS A 65 20.23 -11.98 -0.85
CA LYS A 65 19.62 -12.72 -1.97
C LYS A 65 18.76 -13.91 -1.52
N GLU A 66 18.96 -14.42 -0.32
CA GLU A 66 18.22 -15.55 0.26
C GLU A 66 16.92 -15.07 0.95
N LEU A 67 16.70 -13.75 1.03
CA LEU A 67 15.52 -13.12 1.60
C LEU A 67 14.65 -12.40 0.53
N PRO A 68 14.24 -13.08 -0.56
CA PRO A 68 13.52 -12.43 -1.67
C PRO A 68 12.13 -11.92 -1.29
N TYR A 69 11.54 -12.43 -0.20
CA TYR A 69 10.22 -12.06 0.28
C TYR A 69 10.24 -11.18 1.55
N PHE A 70 11.37 -10.61 1.90
CA PHE A 70 11.46 -9.51 2.85
C PHE A 70 11.17 -8.20 2.10
N ARG A 71 9.89 -7.78 2.09
CA ARG A 71 9.39 -6.72 1.20
C ARG A 71 8.29 -5.88 1.85
N THR A 72 7.98 -4.75 1.24
CA THR A 72 6.71 -4.08 1.53
C THR A 72 5.54 -4.84 0.88
N LEU A 73 4.35 -4.77 1.48
CA LEU A 73 3.13 -5.34 0.89
C LEU A 73 2.89 -4.83 -0.54
N HIS A 74 3.09 -3.53 -0.78
CA HIS A 74 2.99 -2.96 -2.12
C HIS A 74 3.98 -3.60 -3.12
N SER A 75 5.23 -3.80 -2.70
CA SER A 75 6.24 -4.44 -3.56
C SER A 75 5.92 -5.91 -3.85
N LEU A 76 5.28 -6.62 -2.92
CA LEU A 76 4.79 -7.98 -3.13
C LEU A 76 3.65 -8.00 -4.15
N ALA A 77 2.60 -7.19 -3.91
CA ALA A 77 1.45 -7.09 -4.79
C ALA A 77 1.87 -6.70 -6.22
N PHE A 78 2.74 -5.71 -6.34
CA PHE A 78 3.30 -5.26 -7.62
C PHE A 78 3.94 -6.41 -8.41
N ARG A 79 4.74 -7.22 -7.73
CA ARG A 79 5.39 -8.39 -8.35
C ARG A 79 4.40 -9.50 -8.72
N GLN A 80 3.43 -9.78 -7.83
CA GLN A 80 2.43 -10.82 -8.08
C GLN A 80 1.49 -10.48 -9.24
N LEU A 81 1.18 -9.19 -9.40
CA LEU A 81 0.37 -8.70 -10.51
C LEU A 81 1.16 -8.54 -11.83
N GLY A 82 2.47 -8.81 -11.83
CA GLY A 82 3.31 -8.63 -13.01
C GLY A 82 3.41 -7.18 -13.50
N LEU A 83 3.17 -6.21 -12.60
CA LEU A 83 3.21 -4.79 -12.94
C LEU A 83 4.65 -4.34 -13.19
N THR A 84 4.81 -3.44 -14.15
CA THR A 84 6.06 -2.75 -14.44
C THR A 84 5.99 -1.30 -13.94
N ARG A 85 7.10 -0.56 -14.04
CA ARG A 85 7.12 0.84 -13.63
C ARG A 85 6.18 1.70 -14.49
N GLU A 86 6.02 1.34 -15.76
CA GLU A 86 5.11 2.00 -16.70
C GLU A 86 3.62 1.78 -16.34
N SER A 87 3.32 0.75 -15.53
CA SER A 87 1.97 0.50 -15.01
C SER A 87 1.57 1.40 -13.84
N VAL A 88 2.47 2.25 -13.36
CA VAL A 88 2.22 3.14 -12.22
C VAL A 88 2.13 4.57 -12.72
N ILE A 89 1.05 5.23 -12.35
CA ILE A 89 0.88 6.66 -12.62
C ILE A 89 1.98 7.42 -11.88
N ASP A 90 2.84 8.07 -12.64
CA ASP A 90 3.88 8.95 -12.13
C ASP A 90 3.52 10.44 -12.34
N ARG A 91 4.45 11.32 -12.02
CA ARG A 91 4.23 12.76 -12.15
C ARG A 91 4.01 13.21 -13.60
N SER A 92 4.65 12.57 -14.57
CA SER A 92 4.46 12.89 -15.99
C SER A 92 3.05 12.50 -16.46
N ASN A 93 2.57 11.34 -16.03
CA ASN A 93 1.20 10.90 -16.32
C ASN A 93 0.15 11.85 -15.71
N ILE A 94 0.41 12.40 -14.51
CA ILE A 94 -0.49 13.39 -13.89
C ILE A 94 -0.53 14.68 -14.70
N ILE A 95 0.60 15.14 -15.25
CA ILE A 95 0.65 16.31 -16.11
C ILE A 95 -0.17 16.08 -17.40
N ASP A 96 0.07 14.95 -18.07
CA ASP A 96 -0.67 14.58 -19.28
C ASP A 96 -2.18 14.46 -19.01
N LEU A 97 -2.55 13.86 -17.87
CA LEU A 97 -3.94 13.72 -17.45
C LEU A 97 -4.59 15.09 -17.23
N ASN A 98 -3.88 15.99 -16.55
CA ASN A 98 -4.33 17.36 -16.31
C ASN A 98 -4.61 18.11 -17.61
N GLU A 99 -3.70 18.00 -18.58
CA GLU A 99 -3.86 18.65 -19.90
C GLU A 99 -5.03 18.05 -20.68
N LYS A 100 -5.11 16.72 -20.78
CA LYS A 100 -6.13 16.03 -21.59
C LYS A 100 -7.54 16.17 -21.03
N LEU A 101 -7.69 16.15 -19.72
CA LEU A 101 -8.99 16.25 -19.06
C LEU A 101 -9.34 17.69 -18.59
N ASN A 102 -8.42 18.64 -18.76
CA ASN A 102 -8.55 20.01 -18.26
C ASN A 102 -8.87 20.06 -16.75
N ILE A 103 -8.09 19.30 -15.96
CA ILE A 103 -8.22 19.20 -14.50
C ILE A 103 -6.91 19.65 -13.81
N ARG A 104 -6.92 19.74 -12.49
CA ARG A 104 -5.78 20.20 -11.67
C ARG A 104 -5.46 19.23 -10.54
N LEU A 105 -4.99 18.02 -10.90
CA LEU A 105 -4.47 17.08 -9.92
C LEU A 105 -3.04 17.45 -9.51
N THR A 106 -2.78 17.46 -8.21
CA THR A 106 -1.43 17.68 -7.68
C THR A 106 -0.67 16.36 -7.43
N GLY A 107 -1.39 15.23 -7.41
CA GLY A 107 -0.85 13.92 -7.06
C GLY A 107 -0.53 13.76 -5.56
N LYS A 108 -0.97 14.71 -4.73
CA LYS A 108 -0.77 14.71 -3.27
C LYS A 108 -2.12 14.63 -2.58
N THR A 109 -2.56 13.43 -2.26
CA THR A 109 -3.86 13.20 -1.60
C THR A 109 -3.74 12.80 -0.13
N THR A 110 -2.56 12.34 0.31
CA THR A 110 -2.33 11.94 1.71
C THR A 110 -0.92 12.32 2.17
N SER A 111 -0.81 12.70 3.44
CA SER A 111 0.49 12.83 4.11
C SER A 111 0.97 11.47 4.64
N ASP A 112 2.27 11.39 4.99
CA ASP A 112 2.86 10.21 5.64
C ASP A 112 2.17 9.85 6.98
N ASP A 113 1.48 10.82 7.60
CA ASP A 113 0.73 10.67 8.86
C ASP A 113 -0.73 10.25 8.65
N GLY A 114 -1.14 9.98 7.40
CA GLY A 114 -2.49 9.57 7.05
C GLY A 114 -3.52 10.72 7.02
N HIS A 115 -3.09 11.96 7.18
CA HIS A 115 -3.95 13.13 6.99
C HIS A 115 -4.18 13.38 5.50
N ILE A 116 -5.44 13.61 5.15
CA ILE A 116 -5.86 13.88 3.78
C ILE A 116 -5.65 15.36 3.50
N PHE A 117 -4.83 15.65 2.49
CA PHE A 117 -4.67 17.00 1.92
C PHE A 117 -5.16 16.99 0.48
N ALA A 118 -6.44 17.27 0.29
CA ALA A 118 -6.92 17.66 -1.03
C ALA A 118 -6.53 19.13 -1.24
N MET A 119 -5.50 19.39 -2.04
CA MET A 119 -5.01 20.74 -2.28
C MET A 119 -5.86 21.49 -3.30
N THR A 120 -6.52 20.78 -4.20
CA THR A 120 -7.40 21.33 -5.22
C THR A 120 -8.77 20.66 -5.15
N HIS A 121 -9.75 21.26 -5.82
CA HIS A 121 -11.07 20.64 -5.96
C HIS A 121 -10.99 19.29 -6.68
N ASP A 122 -10.18 19.20 -7.74
CA ASP A 122 -9.98 17.96 -8.49
C ASP A 122 -9.26 16.87 -7.68
N ASP A 123 -8.35 17.24 -6.77
CA ASP A 123 -7.76 16.29 -5.81
C ASP A 123 -8.82 15.69 -4.88
N ARG A 124 -9.86 16.44 -4.52
CA ARG A 124 -11.00 15.94 -3.74
C ARG A 124 -11.82 14.93 -4.52
N LEU A 125 -12.15 15.25 -5.78
CA LEU A 125 -12.85 14.31 -6.67
C LEU A 125 -12.07 13.01 -6.82
N ALA A 126 -10.76 13.12 -7.08
CA ALA A 126 -9.86 11.98 -7.19
C ALA A 126 -9.78 11.17 -5.89
N PHE A 127 -9.80 11.85 -4.74
CA PHE A 127 -9.78 11.20 -3.44
C PHE A 127 -11.06 10.37 -3.20
N ILE A 128 -12.24 10.92 -3.46
CA ILE A 128 -13.52 10.22 -3.28
C ILE A 128 -13.58 8.99 -4.22
N GLU A 129 -13.18 9.16 -5.47
CA GLU A 129 -13.15 8.10 -6.46
C GLU A 129 -12.16 6.97 -6.06
N ASN A 130 -10.96 7.33 -5.59
CA ASN A 130 -9.99 6.36 -5.11
C ASN A 130 -10.46 5.64 -3.84
N LEU A 131 -11.10 6.35 -2.92
CA LEU A 131 -11.64 5.77 -1.69
C LEU A 131 -12.75 4.75 -1.97
N SER A 132 -13.63 5.01 -2.96
CA SER A 132 -14.65 4.04 -3.37
C SER A 132 -14.03 2.73 -3.87
N ARG A 133 -12.96 2.80 -4.65
CA ARG A 133 -12.21 1.62 -5.11
C ARG A 133 -11.50 0.89 -3.96
N MET A 134 -10.87 1.62 -3.05
CA MET A 134 -10.17 1.03 -1.91
C MET A 134 -11.12 0.28 -0.96
N ARG A 135 -12.35 0.76 -0.83
CA ARG A 135 -13.37 0.17 0.04
C ARG A 135 -14.24 -0.86 -0.66
N ASP A 136 -14.07 -1.01 -1.97
CA ASP A 136 -14.91 -1.87 -2.82
C ASP A 136 -16.40 -1.55 -2.71
N VAL A 137 -16.73 -0.24 -2.69
CA VAL A 137 -18.11 0.27 -2.67
C VAL A 137 -18.40 1.08 -3.93
N SER A 138 -19.68 1.28 -4.23
CA SER A 138 -20.05 2.12 -5.38
C SER A 138 -19.62 3.59 -5.15
N LEU A 139 -19.33 4.30 -6.24
CA LEU A 139 -18.98 5.72 -6.17
C LEU A 139 -20.08 6.56 -5.50
N GLN A 140 -21.34 6.19 -5.70
CA GLN A 140 -22.48 6.86 -5.12
C GLN A 140 -22.59 6.64 -3.60
N GLU A 141 -22.34 5.41 -3.13
CA GLU A 141 -22.27 5.12 -1.69
C GLU A 141 -21.15 5.91 -1.04
N GLN A 142 -19.96 5.92 -1.65
CA GLN A 142 -18.84 6.68 -1.11
C GLN A 142 -19.11 8.18 -1.09
N TRP A 143 -19.75 8.71 -2.12
CA TRP A 143 -20.14 10.13 -2.17
C TRP A 143 -21.09 10.52 -1.06
N HIS A 144 -22.09 9.68 -0.73
CA HIS A 144 -23.03 9.91 0.38
C HIS A 144 -22.37 9.88 1.76
N GLU A 145 -21.28 9.16 1.92
CA GLU A 145 -20.55 9.06 3.20
C GLU A 145 -19.56 10.20 3.43
N VAL A 146 -19.14 10.87 2.38
CA VAL A 146 -18.24 12.02 2.49
C VAL A 146 -19.08 13.27 2.69
N ASP A 147 -18.99 13.89 3.86
CA ASP A 147 -19.61 15.19 4.15
C ASP A 147 -18.85 16.30 3.42
N ASP A 148 -19.08 16.39 2.10
CA ASP A 148 -18.34 17.31 1.27
C ASP A 148 -19.24 18.04 0.26
N ALA A 149 -18.87 19.29 -0.03
CA ALA A 149 -19.54 20.16 -1.00
C ALA A 149 -19.33 19.77 -2.47
N VAL A 150 -19.00 18.50 -2.75
CA VAL A 150 -18.79 17.97 -4.10
C VAL A 150 -20.12 17.54 -4.70
N GLY A 151 -20.46 18.11 -5.87
CA GLY A 151 -21.66 17.73 -6.61
C GLY A 151 -21.57 16.33 -7.23
N TRP A 152 -22.64 15.53 -7.14
CA TRP A 152 -22.70 14.19 -7.71
C TRP A 152 -22.36 14.17 -9.21
N PHE A 153 -22.96 15.02 -10.01
CA PHE A 153 -22.73 15.05 -11.46
C PHE A 153 -21.29 15.41 -11.84
N GLU A 154 -20.65 16.21 -11.03
CA GLU A 154 -19.26 16.60 -11.20
C GLU A 154 -18.32 15.42 -10.92
N LEU A 155 -18.54 14.75 -9.79
CA LEU A 155 -17.79 13.54 -9.41
C LEU A 155 -17.97 12.42 -10.45
N GLU A 156 -19.19 12.18 -10.90
CA GLU A 156 -19.47 11.16 -11.92
C GLU A 156 -18.76 11.48 -13.24
N ARG A 157 -18.81 12.72 -13.70
CA ARG A 157 -18.11 13.17 -14.92
C ARG A 157 -16.60 13.01 -14.78
N PHE A 158 -16.04 13.39 -13.65
CA PHE A 158 -14.63 13.24 -13.33
C PHE A 158 -14.21 11.76 -13.38
N ALA A 159 -14.93 10.89 -12.68
CA ALA A 159 -14.65 9.45 -12.65
C ALA A 159 -14.78 8.78 -14.03
N ARG A 160 -15.73 9.21 -14.88
CA ARG A 160 -15.82 8.76 -16.27
C ARG A 160 -14.61 9.20 -17.08
N GLY A 161 -14.13 10.43 -16.92
CA GLY A 161 -12.91 10.94 -17.56
C GLY A 161 -11.68 10.10 -17.22
N LEU A 162 -11.49 9.76 -15.95
CA LEU A 162 -10.39 8.91 -15.52
C LEU A 162 -10.42 7.48 -16.10
N ARG A 163 -11.60 6.94 -16.39
CA ARG A 163 -11.73 5.58 -16.97
C ARG A 163 -11.45 5.52 -18.46
N LEU A 164 -11.51 6.66 -19.15
CA LEU A 164 -11.26 6.76 -20.59
C LEU A 164 -9.79 7.05 -20.92
N PHE A 165 -8.98 7.35 -19.90
CA PHE A 165 -7.55 7.60 -20.00
C PHE A 165 -6.73 6.34 -19.73
#